data_25d9841894dceecb3e9203bca6465a7d
#
_entry.id   25d9841894dceecb3e9203bca6465a7d
#
_cell.length_a   1.000
_cell.length_b   1.000
_cell.length_c   1.000
_cell.angle_alpha   90.00
_cell.angle_beta   90.00
_cell.angle_gamma   90.00
#
_symmetry.space_group_name_H-M   'P 1'
#
loop_
_entity.id
_entity.type
_entity.pdbx_description
1 polymer ?
#
loop_
_entity_poly.entity_id
_entity_poly.type
_entity_poly.pdbx_seq_one_letter_code
_entity_poly.pdbx_strand_id
1 'polypeptide(L)'
;MSSVCSLRLSFLILLGLVWLSPLHAQNQAQTQPQNQVNTTPNQALQAPGIPLEVQNNIRRFIQKSPTVLGFRTEVDFLDPSMNLPSCQGGSIEVLSAPNVRLWGRSLVQVRCLKAAWLYNIPLMIRVYGDYVVSTRYLQPGNRLSSSDMRIINGDLTSVPDDVIRTPKEADDRVLTRPIQMGMPIGLNDLRETAVIKVGDPVTILLKGRDFQVTGSGTAQTQGMINDMVRVRLNDGQVLQGKVIRPGVVEMTLDR
;
A
#
# COMPACT_ATOMS: atom_id res chain seq x y z
N MET A 1 23.58 -54.01 5.19
CA MET A 1 22.62 -55.00 5.66
C MET A 1 21.31 -54.64 5.03
N SER A 2 21.03 -55.20 3.84
CA SER A 2 20.13 -56.34 3.58
C SER A 2 18.68 -55.92 3.78
N SER A 3 17.75 -55.96 2.87
CA SER A 3 17.48 -57.00 1.88
C SER A 3 16.52 -56.50 0.81
N VAL A 4 16.82 -56.91 -0.35
CA VAL A 4 16.05 -57.08 -1.58
C VAL A 4 14.83 -57.99 -1.34
N CYS A 5 13.68 -57.75 -1.93
CA CYS A 5 12.78 -58.82 -2.36
C CYS A 5 12.05 -58.43 -3.64
N SER A 6 12.45 -59.06 -4.67
CA SER A 6 11.88 -59.18 -6.01
C SER A 6 10.85 -60.31 -5.99
N LEU A 7 9.71 -60.16 -6.64
CA LEU A 7 8.99 -61.31 -7.15
C LEU A 7 8.28 -60.98 -8.47
N ARG A 8 8.65 -61.81 -9.43
CA ARG A 8 8.18 -61.94 -10.83
C ARG A 8 6.93 -62.81 -10.91
N LEU A 9 6.45 -62.86 -12.15
CA LEU A 9 5.62 -63.90 -12.83
C LEU A 9 4.13 -63.58 -12.86
N SER A 10 3.35 -63.82 -13.91
CA SER A 10 3.50 -64.44 -15.22
C SER A 10 2.26 -64.14 -16.06
N PHE A 11 2.43 -63.92 -17.33
CA PHE A 11 1.79 -64.49 -18.51
C PHE A 11 0.45 -65.23 -18.32
N LEU A 12 -0.58 -64.80 -19.09
CA LEU A 12 -1.40 -65.73 -19.83
C LEU A 12 -2.12 -65.00 -21.01
N ILE A 13 -1.75 -65.46 -22.19
CA ILE A 13 -2.34 -65.18 -23.49
C ILE A 13 -3.56 -66.10 -23.63
N LEU A 14 -4.71 -65.59 -24.09
CA LEU A 14 -5.73 -66.41 -24.69
C LEU A 14 -6.35 -65.72 -25.90
N LEU A 15 -6.06 -66.31 -27.04
CA LEU A 15 -6.72 -66.09 -28.33
C LEU A 15 -8.17 -66.61 -28.29
N GLY A 16 -9.06 -65.97 -29.02
CA GLY A 16 -10.34 -66.60 -29.32
C GLY A 16 -11.33 -65.76 -30.08
N LEU A 17 -11.27 -65.89 -31.40
CA LEU A 17 -12.36 -66.00 -32.36
C LEU A 17 -13.26 -64.79 -32.68
N VAL A 18 -13.04 -64.39 -33.90
CA VAL A 18 -13.85 -63.67 -34.86
C VAL A 18 -15.23 -64.32 -35.07
N TRP A 19 -16.30 -63.53 -34.96
CA TRP A 19 -17.55 -63.81 -35.64
C TRP A 19 -18.00 -62.59 -36.39
N LEU A 20 -17.88 -62.64 -37.71
CA LEU A 20 -18.59 -61.79 -38.67
C LEU A 20 -20.04 -62.25 -38.77
N SER A 21 -20.97 -61.32 -38.75
CA SER A 21 -22.32 -61.46 -39.27
C SER A 21 -22.86 -60.15 -39.83
N PRO A 22 -23.62 -60.19 -40.94
CA PRO A 22 -23.82 -59.02 -41.81
C PRO A 22 -25.09 -58.27 -41.57
N LEU A 23 -25.05 -57.03 -42.10
CA LEU A 23 -26.10 -56.13 -42.54
C LEU A 23 -27.58 -56.59 -42.38
N HIS A 24 -28.35 -55.71 -41.69
CA HIS A 24 -29.69 -55.36 -42.16
C HIS A 24 -29.94 -53.87 -41.89
N ALA A 25 -30.07 -53.15 -42.99
CA ALA A 25 -30.57 -51.80 -43.03
C ALA A 25 -32.08 -51.83 -42.83
N GLN A 26 -32.58 -51.16 -41.81
CA GLN A 26 -33.98 -50.71 -41.76
C GLN A 26 -34.05 -49.25 -41.40
N ASN A 27 -34.38 -48.50 -42.46
CA ASN A 27 -34.71 -47.10 -42.46
C ASN A 27 -36.13 -46.97 -41.88
N GLN A 28 -36.27 -46.46 -40.67
CA GLN A 28 -37.55 -45.99 -40.15
C GLN A 28 -37.41 -44.51 -39.80
N ALA A 29 -37.94 -43.72 -40.71
CA ALA A 29 -38.21 -42.31 -40.50
C ALA A 29 -39.22 -42.18 -39.36
N GLN A 30 -38.80 -41.84 -38.17
CA GLN A 30 -39.64 -41.35 -37.09
C GLN A 30 -39.68 -39.84 -37.12
N THR A 31 -40.80 -39.33 -37.61
CA THR A 31 -41.21 -37.94 -37.51
C THR A 31 -41.40 -37.59 -36.01
N GLN A 32 -40.42 -36.94 -35.40
CA GLN A 32 -40.60 -36.34 -34.09
C GLN A 32 -41.33 -35.01 -34.23
N PRO A 33 -42.35 -34.72 -33.41
CA PRO A 33 -42.97 -33.40 -33.38
C PRO A 33 -41.94 -32.38 -32.88
N GLN A 34 -41.68 -31.35 -33.68
CA GLN A 34 -40.94 -30.18 -33.31
C GLN A 34 -41.69 -29.46 -32.18
N ASN A 35 -41.29 -29.73 -30.93
CA ASN A 35 -41.63 -28.86 -29.84
C ASN A 35 -40.87 -27.54 -30.06
N GLN A 36 -41.54 -26.56 -30.60
CA GLN A 36 -41.07 -25.18 -30.59
C GLN A 36 -40.98 -24.73 -29.15
N VAL A 37 -39.77 -24.86 -28.56
CA VAL A 37 -39.43 -24.17 -27.34
C VAL A 37 -39.38 -22.70 -27.70
N ASN A 38 -40.45 -21.98 -27.34
CA ASN A 38 -40.45 -20.53 -27.32
C ASN A 38 -39.29 -20.08 -26.40
N THR A 39 -38.14 -19.88 -26.99
CA THR A 39 -36.99 -19.24 -26.32
C THR A 39 -37.34 -17.77 -26.25
N THR A 40 -37.84 -17.35 -25.12
CA THR A 40 -37.92 -15.94 -24.76
C THR A 40 -36.49 -15.42 -24.79
N PRO A 41 -36.14 -14.45 -25.67
CA PRO A 41 -34.80 -13.90 -25.64
C PRO A 41 -34.72 -12.92 -24.47
N ASN A 42 -33.98 -13.25 -23.47
CA ASN A 42 -33.31 -12.38 -22.48
C ASN A 42 -33.37 -12.90 -21.03
N GLN A 43 -32.87 -14.08 -20.85
CA GLN A 43 -32.15 -14.37 -19.59
C GLN A 43 -30.76 -14.77 -20.01
N ALA A 44 -29.91 -13.78 -20.30
CA ALA A 44 -28.49 -13.97 -20.23
C ALA A 44 -28.18 -14.50 -18.83
N LEU A 45 -27.82 -15.78 -18.74
CA LEU A 45 -27.31 -16.39 -17.51
C LEU A 45 -26.15 -15.51 -17.05
N GLN A 46 -26.42 -14.59 -16.14
CA GLN A 46 -25.37 -13.82 -15.48
C GLN A 46 -24.53 -14.85 -14.74
N ALA A 47 -23.25 -14.94 -15.09
CA ALA A 47 -22.32 -15.77 -14.37
C ALA A 47 -22.39 -15.42 -12.88
N PRO A 48 -22.38 -16.42 -11.97
CA PRO A 48 -22.43 -16.15 -10.56
C PRO A 48 -21.26 -15.23 -10.17
N GLY A 49 -21.57 -14.18 -9.45
CA GLY A 49 -20.55 -13.21 -9.04
C GLY A 49 -21.11 -11.80 -8.89
N ILE A 50 -20.20 -10.88 -8.58
CA ILE A 50 -20.55 -9.45 -8.49
C ILE A 50 -20.72 -8.89 -9.90
N PRO A 51 -21.89 -8.31 -10.26
CA PRO A 51 -22.11 -7.76 -11.59
C PRO A 51 -21.05 -6.71 -11.96
N LEU A 52 -20.64 -6.70 -13.24
CA LEU A 52 -19.58 -5.79 -13.72
C LEU A 52 -19.91 -4.31 -13.47
N GLU A 53 -21.18 -3.95 -13.57
CA GLU A 53 -21.65 -2.60 -13.26
C GLU A 53 -21.35 -2.22 -11.80
N VAL A 54 -21.61 -3.12 -10.85
CA VAL A 54 -21.29 -2.93 -9.42
C VAL A 54 -19.79 -2.78 -9.22
N GLN A 55 -19.00 -3.67 -9.83
CA GLN A 55 -17.55 -3.61 -9.76
C GLN A 55 -17.01 -2.26 -10.27
N ASN A 56 -17.53 -1.78 -11.39
CA ASN A 56 -17.11 -0.50 -11.98
C ASN A 56 -17.50 0.69 -11.09
N ASN A 57 -18.68 0.65 -10.48
CA ASN A 57 -19.09 1.69 -9.53
C ASN A 57 -18.19 1.71 -8.29
N ILE A 58 -17.84 0.54 -7.75
CA ILE A 58 -16.90 0.43 -6.63
C ILE A 58 -15.52 0.99 -7.01
N ARG A 59 -14.95 0.58 -8.16
CA ARG A 59 -13.63 1.10 -8.60
C ARG A 59 -13.65 2.62 -8.76
N ARG A 60 -14.71 3.15 -9.36
CA ARG A 60 -14.88 4.61 -9.54
C ARG A 60 -15.01 5.34 -8.21
N PHE A 61 -15.75 4.77 -7.25
CA PHE A 61 -15.87 5.30 -5.90
C PHE A 61 -14.51 5.36 -5.18
N ILE A 62 -13.74 4.27 -5.23
CA ILE A 62 -12.40 4.20 -4.63
C ILE A 62 -11.47 5.23 -5.25
N GLN A 63 -11.41 5.32 -6.60
CA GLN A 63 -10.55 6.28 -7.29
C GLN A 63 -10.82 7.74 -6.94
N LYS A 64 -12.04 8.06 -6.53
CA LYS A 64 -12.43 9.42 -6.09
C LYS A 64 -12.19 9.66 -4.59
N SER A 65 -11.82 8.64 -3.85
CA SER A 65 -11.59 8.77 -2.41
C SER A 65 -10.35 9.63 -2.13
N PRO A 66 -10.44 10.59 -1.20
CA PRO A 66 -9.29 11.41 -0.81
C PRO A 66 -8.08 10.59 -0.34
N THR A 67 -8.31 9.41 0.24
CA THR A 67 -7.25 8.55 0.80
C THR A 67 -6.36 7.91 -0.26
N VAL A 68 -6.83 7.82 -1.51
CA VAL A 68 -6.07 7.23 -2.63
C VAL A 68 -5.88 8.18 -3.80
N LEU A 69 -6.32 9.42 -3.66
CA LEU A 69 -6.22 10.42 -4.71
C LEU A 69 -4.74 10.67 -5.07
N GLY A 70 -4.43 10.59 -6.36
CA GLY A 70 -3.07 10.74 -6.86
C GLY A 70 -2.22 9.46 -6.86
N PHE A 71 -2.76 8.34 -6.33
CA PHE A 71 -2.08 7.05 -6.36
C PHE A 71 -2.68 6.12 -7.43
N ARG A 72 -1.82 5.24 -7.97
CA ARG A 72 -2.31 4.10 -8.74
C ARG A 72 -2.92 3.08 -7.76
N THR A 73 -4.14 2.65 -8.06
CA THR A 73 -4.87 1.69 -7.22
C THR A 73 -5.27 0.45 -8.00
N GLU A 74 -5.24 -0.69 -7.34
CA GLU A 74 -5.81 -1.95 -7.81
C GLU A 74 -6.83 -2.46 -6.79
N VAL A 75 -7.96 -2.98 -7.27
CA VAL A 75 -9.08 -3.42 -6.43
C VAL A 75 -9.40 -4.86 -6.76
N ASP A 76 -9.19 -5.74 -5.78
CA ASP A 76 -9.56 -7.15 -5.83
C ASP A 76 -10.78 -7.41 -4.94
N PHE A 77 -11.72 -8.18 -5.45
CA PHE A 77 -12.89 -8.63 -4.72
C PHE A 77 -12.54 -9.91 -3.97
N LEU A 78 -12.60 -9.89 -2.64
CA LEU A 78 -12.16 -10.99 -1.79
C LEU A 78 -13.15 -12.16 -1.74
N ASP A 79 -14.40 -11.92 -2.11
CA ASP A 79 -15.43 -12.96 -2.25
C ASP A 79 -15.97 -12.96 -3.67
N PRO A 80 -15.34 -13.68 -4.61
CA PRO A 80 -15.81 -13.79 -5.98
C PRO A 80 -17.08 -14.62 -6.13
N SER A 81 -17.45 -15.40 -5.12
CA SER A 81 -18.68 -16.22 -5.11
C SER A 81 -19.92 -15.43 -4.70
N MET A 82 -19.76 -14.21 -4.20
CA MET A 82 -20.86 -13.34 -3.79
C MET A 82 -21.76 -13.02 -4.98
N ASN A 83 -23.01 -13.47 -4.91
CA ASN A 83 -24.01 -13.24 -5.93
C ASN A 83 -24.94 -12.08 -5.52
N LEU A 84 -24.88 -10.98 -6.25
CA LEU A 84 -25.72 -9.82 -6.00
C LEU A 84 -26.91 -9.81 -6.99
N PRO A 85 -28.12 -9.46 -6.49
CA PRO A 85 -29.26 -9.25 -7.37
C PRO A 85 -28.99 -8.08 -8.34
N SER A 86 -29.61 -8.13 -9.52
CA SER A 86 -29.52 -7.02 -10.46
C SER A 86 -30.24 -5.76 -9.93
N CYS A 87 -29.71 -4.59 -10.27
CA CYS A 87 -30.31 -3.28 -9.94
C CYS A 87 -30.96 -2.68 -11.19
N GLN A 88 -31.91 -3.38 -11.80
CA GLN A 88 -32.54 -2.97 -13.06
C GLN A 88 -33.26 -1.62 -12.90
N GLY A 89 -32.83 -0.64 -13.70
CA GLY A 89 -33.42 0.71 -13.74
C GLY A 89 -33.30 1.50 -12.45
N GLY A 90 -32.42 1.10 -11.53
CA GLY A 90 -32.06 1.81 -10.32
C GLY A 90 -30.62 2.31 -10.33
N SER A 91 -30.29 3.22 -9.42
CA SER A 91 -28.91 3.65 -9.19
C SER A 91 -28.25 2.76 -8.15
N ILE A 92 -26.99 2.40 -8.42
CA ILE A 92 -26.12 1.72 -7.45
C ILE A 92 -25.34 2.80 -6.71
N GLU A 93 -25.49 2.81 -5.40
CA GLU A 93 -24.72 3.67 -4.51
C GLU A 93 -23.67 2.86 -3.77
N VAL A 94 -22.45 3.40 -3.73
CA VAL A 94 -21.33 2.81 -2.97
C VAL A 94 -21.01 3.74 -1.82
N LEU A 95 -20.94 3.18 -0.63
CA LEU A 95 -20.72 3.88 0.62
C LEU A 95 -19.54 3.23 1.37
N SER A 96 -18.81 4.02 2.12
CA SER A 96 -17.85 3.56 3.13
C SER A 96 -18.20 4.18 4.47
N ALA A 97 -17.74 3.57 5.56
CA ALA A 97 -17.83 4.22 6.85
C ALA A 97 -17.08 5.57 6.81
N PRO A 98 -17.55 6.58 7.54
CA PRO A 98 -16.89 7.87 7.59
C PRO A 98 -15.47 7.72 8.15
N ASN A 99 -14.52 8.47 7.59
CA ASN A 99 -13.10 8.49 7.99
C ASN A 99 -12.34 7.16 7.84
N VAL A 100 -12.88 6.20 7.09
CA VAL A 100 -12.19 4.95 6.78
C VAL A 100 -11.17 5.19 5.67
N ARG A 101 -9.93 4.78 5.92
CA ARG A 101 -8.89 4.69 4.90
C ARG A 101 -9.22 3.51 3.97
N LEU A 102 -9.58 3.81 2.73
CA LEU A 102 -9.83 2.80 1.68
C LEU A 102 -8.49 2.28 1.12
N TRP A 103 -7.81 1.46 1.90
CA TRP A 103 -6.44 1.02 1.67
C TRP A 103 -6.20 -0.34 2.34
N GLY A 104 -5.65 -1.33 1.65
CA GLY A 104 -5.54 -2.68 2.16
C GLY A 104 -6.89 -3.40 2.21
N ARG A 105 -7.10 -4.25 3.20
CA ARG A 105 -8.40 -4.92 3.44
C ARG A 105 -9.44 -3.89 3.85
N SER A 106 -10.46 -3.75 3.03
CA SER A 106 -11.50 -2.74 3.21
C SER A 106 -12.87 -3.36 3.00
N LEU A 107 -13.89 -2.73 3.57
CA LEU A 107 -15.27 -3.11 3.39
C LEU A 107 -16.03 -1.91 2.82
N VAL A 108 -16.70 -2.09 1.70
CA VAL A 108 -17.62 -1.10 1.15
C VAL A 108 -19.04 -1.62 1.19
N GLN A 109 -19.97 -0.72 1.40
CA GLN A 109 -21.40 -1.03 1.36
C GLN A 109 -21.96 -0.60 0.01
N VAL A 110 -22.67 -1.50 -0.63
CA VAL A 110 -23.33 -1.25 -1.92
C VAL A 110 -24.81 -1.43 -1.75
N ARG A 111 -25.58 -0.45 -2.21
CA ARG A 111 -27.04 -0.51 -2.18
C ARG A 111 -27.67 -0.18 -3.52
N CYS A 112 -28.79 -0.85 -3.80
CA CYS A 112 -29.70 -0.48 -4.88
C CYS A 112 -30.98 0.07 -4.27
N LEU A 113 -31.27 1.33 -4.50
CA LEU A 113 -32.45 1.98 -3.91
C LEU A 113 -33.76 1.41 -4.47
N LYS A 114 -33.78 1.12 -5.77
CA LYS A 114 -35.01 0.64 -6.43
C LYS A 114 -35.37 -0.80 -6.05
N ALA A 115 -34.38 -1.68 -5.98
CA ALA A 115 -34.58 -3.09 -5.62
C ALA A 115 -34.44 -3.35 -4.11
N ALA A 116 -34.25 -2.29 -3.30
CA ALA A 116 -34.21 -2.32 -1.83
C ALA A 116 -33.25 -3.36 -1.23
N TRP A 117 -32.07 -3.58 -1.86
CA TRP A 117 -31.03 -4.45 -1.31
C TRP A 117 -29.78 -3.67 -0.91
N LEU A 118 -29.04 -4.25 0.03
CA LEU A 118 -27.82 -3.71 0.59
C LEU A 118 -26.85 -4.85 0.90
N TYR A 119 -25.62 -4.72 0.41
CA TYR A 119 -24.57 -5.72 0.62
C TYR A 119 -23.27 -5.07 1.07
N ASN A 120 -22.56 -5.75 1.95
CA ASN A 120 -21.19 -5.39 2.35
C ASN A 120 -20.21 -6.23 1.53
N ILE A 121 -19.38 -5.56 0.75
CA ILE A 121 -18.45 -6.21 -0.18
C ILE A 121 -17.02 -6.06 0.35
N PRO A 122 -16.36 -7.18 0.73
CA PRO A 122 -14.98 -7.16 1.17
C PRO A 122 -14.04 -7.01 -0.02
N LEU A 123 -13.08 -6.10 0.11
CA LEU A 123 -12.11 -5.74 -0.93
C LEU A 123 -10.69 -5.78 -0.40
N MET A 124 -9.74 -6.04 -1.30
CA MET A 124 -8.34 -5.68 -1.12
C MET A 124 -8.04 -4.52 -2.07
N ILE A 125 -7.67 -3.38 -1.51
CA ILE A 125 -7.32 -2.18 -2.26
C ILE A 125 -5.81 -1.99 -2.14
N ARG A 126 -5.06 -2.34 -3.20
CA ARG A 126 -3.62 -2.06 -3.26
C ARG A 126 -3.41 -0.64 -3.76
N VAL A 127 -2.49 0.03 -3.10
CA VAL A 127 -2.15 1.42 -3.42
C VAL A 127 -0.65 1.48 -3.71
N TYR A 128 -0.31 1.96 -4.90
CA TYR A 128 1.08 2.00 -5.35
C TYR A 128 1.61 3.42 -5.30
N GLY A 129 2.83 3.54 -4.82
CA GLY A 129 3.51 4.82 -4.75
C GLY A 129 4.98 4.67 -4.38
N ASP A 130 5.67 5.79 -4.33
CA ASP A 130 7.09 5.83 -4.01
C ASP A 130 7.30 5.74 -2.51
N TYR A 131 8.33 5.02 -2.11
CA TYR A 131 8.83 4.95 -0.74
C TYR A 131 10.33 4.66 -0.71
N VAL A 132 10.93 4.89 0.44
CA VAL A 132 12.38 4.79 0.61
C VAL A 132 12.76 3.44 1.22
N VAL A 133 13.78 2.82 0.62
CA VAL A 133 14.41 1.60 1.14
C VAL A 133 15.90 1.82 1.35
N SER A 134 16.49 1.03 2.24
CA SER A 134 17.94 1.05 2.45
C SER A 134 18.70 0.44 1.26
N THR A 135 19.86 1.02 0.94
CA THR A 135 20.77 0.49 -0.10
C THR A 135 21.76 -0.55 0.43
N ARG A 136 21.97 -0.58 1.75
CA ARG A 136 22.89 -1.48 2.45
C ARG A 136 22.35 -1.80 3.84
N TYR A 137 23.02 -2.69 4.57
CA TYR A 137 22.74 -2.88 5.99
C TYR A 137 23.10 -1.62 6.79
N LEU A 138 22.19 -1.18 7.64
CA LEU A 138 22.29 0.03 8.45
C LEU A 138 22.22 -0.34 9.94
N GLN A 139 23.14 0.19 10.73
CA GLN A 139 23.21 -0.07 12.17
C GLN A 139 22.50 1.03 12.99
N PRO A 140 22.01 0.71 14.20
CA PRO A 140 21.51 1.71 15.14
C PRO A 140 22.56 2.78 15.42
N GLY A 141 22.10 4.03 15.57
CA GLY A 141 23.00 5.17 15.80
C GLY A 141 23.58 5.79 14.54
N ASN A 142 23.48 5.11 13.39
CA ASN A 142 23.93 5.71 12.13
C ASN A 142 23.01 6.87 11.75
N ARG A 143 23.64 8.01 11.41
CA ARG A 143 22.97 9.11 10.69
C ARG A 143 22.83 8.69 9.24
N LEU A 144 21.64 8.82 8.69
CA LEU A 144 21.39 8.46 7.29
C LEU A 144 21.90 9.54 6.35
N SER A 145 22.47 9.09 5.24
CA SER A 145 22.83 9.91 4.09
C SER A 145 22.03 9.54 2.87
N SER A 146 21.98 10.39 1.87
CA SER A 146 21.29 10.10 0.61
C SER A 146 21.80 8.84 -0.10
N SER A 147 23.08 8.48 0.08
CA SER A 147 23.67 7.25 -0.48
C SER A 147 23.17 5.98 0.22
N ASP A 148 22.67 6.08 1.44
CA ASP A 148 22.13 4.96 2.23
C ASP A 148 20.70 4.62 1.84
N MET A 149 20.08 5.45 1.02
CA MET A 149 18.66 5.43 0.71
C MET A 149 18.41 5.39 -0.80
N ARG A 150 17.34 4.71 -1.17
CA ARG A 150 16.85 4.65 -2.55
C ARG A 150 15.32 4.71 -2.56
N ILE A 151 14.78 5.51 -3.48
CA ILE A 151 13.34 5.53 -3.72
C ILE A 151 13.00 4.36 -4.65
N ILE A 152 11.96 3.63 -4.32
CA ILE A 152 11.34 2.62 -5.18
C ILE A 152 9.84 2.84 -5.25
N ASN A 153 9.23 2.41 -6.36
CA ASN A 153 7.78 2.39 -6.50
C ASN A 153 7.27 0.98 -6.21
N GLY A 154 6.27 0.84 -5.36
CA GLY A 154 5.72 -0.46 -4.98
C GLY A 154 4.39 -0.36 -4.24
N ASP A 155 3.89 -1.51 -3.80
CA ASP A 155 2.63 -1.62 -3.05
C ASP A 155 2.81 -1.13 -1.61
N LEU A 156 2.23 0.02 -1.34
CA LEU A 156 2.27 0.68 -0.04
C LEU A 156 1.45 -0.03 1.03
N THR A 157 0.56 -0.93 0.63
CA THR A 157 -0.23 -1.72 1.58
C THR A 157 0.55 -2.90 2.15
N SER A 158 1.72 -3.19 1.57
CA SER A 158 2.64 -4.25 2.01
C SER A 158 3.80 -3.75 2.87
N VAL A 159 3.93 -2.43 3.05
CA VAL A 159 4.98 -1.81 3.86
C VAL A 159 4.37 -1.14 5.10
N PRO A 160 5.18 -0.82 6.13
CA PRO A 160 4.69 -0.10 7.30
C PRO A 160 4.03 1.23 6.94
N ASP A 161 2.98 1.60 7.70
CA ASP A 161 2.22 2.83 7.45
C ASP A 161 3.04 4.10 7.60
N ASP A 162 4.09 4.04 8.41
CA ASP A 162 5.02 5.13 8.71
C ASP A 162 6.23 5.16 7.77
N VAL A 163 6.24 4.38 6.68
CA VAL A 163 7.34 4.38 5.71
C VAL A 163 7.58 5.77 5.15
N ILE A 164 8.84 6.22 5.17
CA ILE A 164 9.20 7.52 4.59
C ILE A 164 9.09 7.49 3.07
N ARG A 165 8.63 8.59 2.50
CA ARG A 165 8.36 8.72 1.07
C ARG A 165 9.50 9.39 0.32
N THR A 166 10.26 10.20 1.02
CA THR A 166 11.40 10.93 0.48
C THR A 166 12.60 10.81 1.42
N PRO A 167 13.84 10.78 0.90
CA PRO A 167 15.03 10.78 1.74
C PRO A 167 15.11 11.98 2.69
N LYS A 168 14.49 13.10 2.32
CA LYS A 168 14.48 14.34 3.10
C LYS A 168 13.80 14.17 4.48
N GLU A 169 12.89 13.21 4.61
CA GLU A 169 12.23 12.89 5.88
C GLU A 169 13.19 12.24 6.90
N ALA A 170 14.33 11.72 6.42
CA ALA A 170 15.38 11.16 7.27
C ALA A 170 16.51 12.16 7.59
N ASP A 171 16.46 13.37 7.03
CA ASP A 171 17.48 14.39 7.26
C ASP A 171 17.60 14.69 8.77
N ASP A 172 18.86 14.80 9.24
CA ASP A 172 19.21 15.06 10.66
C ASP A 172 18.69 14.04 11.67
N ARG A 173 18.25 12.87 11.22
CA ARG A 173 17.79 11.77 12.07
C ARG A 173 18.80 10.63 12.11
N VAL A 174 18.77 9.86 13.19
CA VAL A 174 19.59 8.65 13.37
C VAL A 174 18.68 7.44 13.56
N LEU A 175 19.19 6.29 13.11
CA LEU A 175 18.49 5.02 13.27
C LEU A 175 18.41 4.59 14.73
N THR A 176 17.25 4.06 15.11
CA THR A 176 17.00 3.47 16.44
C THR A 176 17.16 1.96 16.45
N ARG A 177 16.99 1.29 15.31
CA ARG A 177 17.10 -0.15 15.13
C ARG A 177 17.85 -0.51 13.83
N PRO A 178 18.38 -1.74 13.71
CA PRO A 178 19.05 -2.15 12.48
C PRO A 178 18.05 -2.32 11.33
N ILE A 179 18.45 -1.97 10.10
CA ILE A 179 17.67 -2.13 8.88
C ILE A 179 18.49 -2.92 7.87
N GLN A 180 17.91 -3.99 7.33
CA GLN A 180 18.53 -4.81 6.29
C GLN A 180 18.48 -4.10 4.94
N MET A 181 19.43 -4.45 4.05
CA MET A 181 19.41 -3.96 2.66
C MET A 181 18.07 -4.25 1.97
N GLY A 182 17.51 -3.26 1.30
CA GLY A 182 16.24 -3.36 0.58
C GLY A 182 14.99 -3.22 1.44
N MET A 183 15.12 -3.13 2.78
CA MET A 183 13.97 -2.95 3.67
C MET A 183 13.49 -1.50 3.69
N PRO A 184 12.18 -1.28 3.81
CA PRO A 184 11.59 0.05 3.98
C PRO A 184 12.12 0.72 5.25
N ILE A 185 12.29 2.03 5.20
CA ILE A 185 12.67 2.85 6.35
C ILE A 185 11.41 3.58 6.83
N GLY A 186 11.02 3.34 8.09
CA GLY A 186 9.90 4.00 8.73
C GLY A 186 10.31 5.21 9.57
N LEU A 187 9.39 6.14 9.80
CA LEU A 187 9.62 7.27 10.71
C LEU A 187 9.91 6.80 12.14
N ASN A 188 9.27 5.71 12.59
CA ASN A 188 9.51 5.11 13.90
C ASN A 188 10.88 4.45 14.04
N ASP A 189 11.57 4.19 12.92
CA ASP A 189 12.94 3.70 12.90
C ASP A 189 13.96 4.83 13.12
N LEU A 190 13.49 6.05 13.11
CA LEU A 190 14.29 7.26 13.14
C LEU A 190 14.00 8.06 14.42
N ARG A 191 15.05 8.64 14.99
CA ARG A 191 14.92 9.66 16.04
C ARG A 191 15.64 10.92 15.62
N GLU A 192 15.10 12.04 15.98
CA GLU A 192 15.78 13.32 15.85
C GLU A 192 16.96 13.40 16.81
N THR A 193 18.01 14.07 16.38
CA THR A 193 19.19 14.28 17.22
C THR A 193 19.43 15.77 17.38
N ALA A 194 19.93 16.17 18.55
CA ALA A 194 20.37 17.51 18.74
C ALA A 194 21.50 17.85 17.74
N VAL A 195 21.28 18.88 16.95
CA VAL A 195 22.27 19.40 15.98
C VAL A 195 23.17 20.47 16.62
N ILE A 196 22.80 20.92 17.81
CA ILE A 196 23.62 21.76 18.69
C ILE A 196 23.66 21.10 20.06
N LYS A 197 24.84 20.92 20.62
CA LYS A 197 25.06 20.38 21.97
C LYS A 197 25.50 21.50 22.91
N VAL A 198 25.34 21.26 24.23
CA VAL A 198 25.86 22.18 25.23
C VAL A 198 27.39 22.30 25.09
N GLY A 199 27.88 23.55 25.02
CA GLY A 199 29.30 23.83 24.83
C GLY A 199 29.73 23.99 23.39
N ASP A 200 28.87 23.67 22.41
CA ASP A 200 29.20 23.85 21.00
C ASP A 200 29.36 25.34 20.65
N PRO A 201 30.39 25.69 19.85
CA PRO A 201 30.45 27.00 19.23
C PRO A 201 29.36 27.14 18.19
N VAL A 202 28.61 28.25 18.23
CA VAL A 202 27.54 28.51 17.29
C VAL A 202 27.67 29.89 16.65
N THR A 203 27.26 29.96 15.39
CA THR A 203 27.09 31.23 14.68
C THR A 203 25.69 31.76 14.98
N ILE A 204 25.62 33.01 15.43
CA ILE A 204 24.40 33.73 15.68
C ILE A 204 24.06 34.58 14.48
N LEU A 205 22.84 34.43 13.98
CA LEU A 205 22.31 35.23 12.91
C LEU A 205 21.24 36.15 13.48
N LEU A 206 21.57 37.41 13.68
CA LEU A 206 20.63 38.40 14.17
C LEU A 206 19.95 39.05 12.97
N LYS A 207 18.64 38.87 12.85
CA LYS A 207 17.84 39.38 11.73
C LYS A 207 16.92 40.50 12.22
N GLY A 208 17.13 41.70 11.71
CA GLY A 208 16.25 42.82 11.85
C GLY A 208 15.41 43.09 10.57
N ARG A 209 14.65 44.15 10.55
CA ARG A 209 13.76 44.46 9.41
C ARG A 209 14.53 44.66 8.10
N ASP A 210 15.65 45.41 8.13
CA ASP A 210 16.43 45.79 6.95
C ASP A 210 17.92 45.45 7.08
N PHE A 211 18.32 44.67 8.10
CA PHE A 211 19.70 44.29 8.33
C PHE A 211 19.84 42.86 8.87
N GLN A 212 21.01 42.33 8.68
CA GLN A 212 21.41 41.03 9.21
C GLN A 212 22.82 41.16 9.77
N VAL A 213 23.01 40.76 11.03
CA VAL A 213 24.32 40.76 11.68
C VAL A 213 24.68 39.34 12.08
N THR A 214 25.94 38.98 11.89
CA THR A 214 26.47 37.69 12.28
C THR A 214 27.36 37.84 13.50
N GLY A 215 27.15 37.01 14.51
CA GLY A 215 27.95 36.93 15.71
C GLY A 215 28.37 35.49 16.01
N SER A 216 29.12 35.31 17.08
CA SER A 216 29.50 33.99 17.59
C SER A 216 29.20 33.87 19.07
N GLY A 217 28.94 32.64 19.53
CA GLY A 217 28.68 32.35 20.93
C GLY A 217 28.84 30.87 21.20
N THR A 218 28.56 30.50 22.49
CA THR A 218 28.59 29.11 22.94
C THR A 218 27.21 28.67 23.37
N ALA A 219 26.74 27.54 22.88
CA ALA A 219 25.44 26.98 23.24
C ALA A 219 25.43 26.56 24.73
N GLN A 220 24.39 27.01 25.44
CA GLN A 220 24.14 26.67 26.86
C GLN A 220 23.10 25.54 27.00
N THR A 221 22.33 25.30 25.97
CA THR A 221 21.36 24.20 25.88
C THR A 221 21.54 23.48 24.58
N GLN A 222 21.22 22.19 24.58
CA GLN A 222 21.14 21.43 23.32
C GLN A 222 19.84 21.77 22.58
N GLY A 223 19.83 21.58 21.25
CA GLY A 223 18.65 21.79 20.43
C GLY A 223 18.70 21.05 19.12
N MET A 224 17.51 20.66 18.65
CA MET A 224 17.24 20.17 17.30
C MET A 224 16.92 21.36 16.38
N ILE A 225 16.80 21.12 15.09
CA ILE A 225 16.35 22.16 14.14
C ILE A 225 14.96 22.64 14.57
N ASN A 226 14.76 23.93 14.53
CA ASN A 226 13.60 24.70 15.00
C ASN A 226 13.45 24.84 16.54
N ASP A 227 14.29 24.22 17.36
CA ASP A 227 14.27 24.41 18.80
C ASP A 227 14.81 25.78 19.20
N MET A 228 14.31 26.29 20.32
CA MET A 228 14.87 27.47 20.98
C MET A 228 16.03 27.07 21.88
N VAL A 229 17.21 27.60 21.64
CA VAL A 229 18.41 27.36 22.43
C VAL A 229 18.93 28.64 23.09
N ARG A 230 19.56 28.48 24.25
CA ARG A 230 20.26 29.58 24.89
C ARG A 230 21.72 29.57 24.43
N VAL A 231 22.20 30.76 24.05
CA VAL A 231 23.58 30.95 23.59
C VAL A 231 24.21 32.06 24.42
N ARG A 232 25.41 31.79 24.93
CA ARG A 232 26.22 32.79 25.63
C ARG A 232 27.13 33.46 24.60
N LEU A 233 27.07 34.75 24.51
CA LEU A 233 27.94 35.59 23.71
C LEU A 233 29.35 35.73 24.39
N ASN A 234 30.31 36.24 23.61
CA ASN A 234 31.67 36.47 24.13
C ASN A 234 31.75 37.55 25.20
N ASP A 235 30.78 38.46 25.26
CA ASP A 235 30.63 39.48 26.31
C ASP A 235 29.96 38.96 27.60
N GLY A 236 29.58 37.67 27.60
CA GLY A 236 28.94 37.01 28.74
C GLY A 236 27.41 37.09 28.74
N GLN A 237 26.78 37.84 27.85
CA GLN A 237 25.32 37.90 27.74
C GLN A 237 24.77 36.55 27.27
N VAL A 238 23.58 36.19 27.73
CA VAL A 238 22.86 34.99 27.28
C VAL A 238 21.60 35.39 26.54
N LEU A 239 21.54 34.96 25.29
CA LEU A 239 20.40 35.21 24.40
C LEU A 239 19.71 33.89 24.05
N GLN A 240 18.45 33.98 23.62
CA GLN A 240 17.70 32.87 23.09
C GLN A 240 17.52 33.03 21.59
N GLY A 241 17.65 31.94 20.85
CA GLY A 241 17.45 31.95 19.42
C GLY A 241 17.02 30.58 18.91
N LYS A 242 16.46 30.58 17.71
CA LYS A 242 15.95 29.41 17.03
C LYS A 242 17.06 28.74 16.23
N VAL A 243 17.24 27.46 16.38
CA VAL A 243 18.18 26.66 15.55
C VAL A 243 17.62 26.56 14.13
N ILE A 244 18.33 27.09 13.15
CA ILE A 244 17.92 27.05 11.74
C ILE A 244 18.70 26.02 10.92
N ARG A 245 19.88 25.65 11.37
CA ARG A 245 20.74 24.58 10.81
C ARG A 245 21.83 24.21 11.81
N PRO A 246 22.55 23.08 11.60
CA PRO A 246 23.65 22.71 12.48
C PRO A 246 24.63 23.85 12.72
N GLY A 247 24.89 24.16 13.98
CA GLY A 247 25.81 25.22 14.40
C GLY A 247 25.34 26.67 14.15
N VAL A 248 24.09 26.89 13.73
CA VAL A 248 23.57 28.25 13.43
C VAL A 248 22.25 28.52 14.15
N VAL A 249 22.21 29.62 14.87
CA VAL A 249 21.05 30.06 15.64
C VAL A 249 20.58 31.42 15.15
N GLU A 250 19.34 31.52 14.74
CA GLU A 250 18.70 32.78 14.32
C GLU A 250 18.01 33.45 15.52
N MET A 251 18.22 34.74 15.64
CA MET A 251 17.56 35.61 16.61
C MET A 251 16.82 36.73 15.84
N THR A 252 15.56 36.92 16.15
CA THR A 252 14.76 37.99 15.56
C THR A 252 14.62 39.11 16.58
N LEU A 253 14.93 40.35 16.21
CA LEU A 253 14.60 41.53 17.00
C LEU A 253 13.19 41.95 16.61
N ASP A 254 12.20 41.44 17.33
CA ASP A 254 10.86 41.99 17.30
C ASP A 254 10.81 43.24 18.20
N ARG A 255 10.66 44.38 17.57
CA ARG A 255 10.42 45.62 18.24
C ARG A 255 9.11 46.23 17.77
#